data_02870fcf5ab121c3d52ccc1cebc43452
#
_entry.id   02870fcf5ab121c3d52ccc1cebc43452
#
_cell.length_a   1.000
_cell.length_b   1.000
_cell.length_c   1.000
_cell.angle_alpha   90.00
_cell.angle_beta   90.00
_cell.angle_gamma   90.00
#
_symmetry.space_group_name_H-M   'P 1'
#
loop_
_entity.id
_entity.type
_entity.pdbx_description
1 polymer ?
#
loop_
_entity_poly.entity_id
_entity_poly.type
_entity_poly.pdbx_seq_one_letter_code
_entity_poly.pdbx_strand_id
1 'polypeptide(L)'
;MKIKDVEERTGLSRSNVRFYEKEKLIEPSRNESNGYRDYSENDVENIKKIAYLRTLGISIEDIRSIISGKVTLQETLERQNEILNSQITDLNKAKLMCEKMLGEESISYEKLQVEQYVTAVSYTHLTLPTT
;
A
#
# COMPACT_ATOMS: atom_id res chain seq x y z
N MET A 1 11.50 24.81 7.21
CA MET A 1 11.81 24.80 5.77
C MET A 1 10.55 24.82 4.92
N LYS A 2 10.69 25.20 3.70
CA LYS A 2 9.57 25.30 2.75
C LYS A 2 9.27 23.93 2.13
N ILE A 3 8.07 23.78 1.57
CA ILE A 3 7.64 22.54 0.95
C ILE A 3 8.56 22.07 -0.19
N LYS A 4 9.18 23.02 -0.91
CA LYS A 4 10.14 22.69 -1.96
C LYS A 4 11.33 21.91 -1.40
N ASP A 5 11.83 22.35 -0.23
CA ASP A 5 12.94 21.65 0.44
C ASP A 5 12.53 20.25 0.88
N VAL A 6 11.29 20.11 1.34
CA VAL A 6 10.75 18.82 1.75
C VAL A 6 10.67 17.87 0.55
N GLU A 7 10.21 18.36 -0.59
CA GLU A 7 10.17 17.58 -1.83
C GLU A 7 11.55 17.05 -2.21
N GLU A 8 12.55 17.94 -2.15
CA GLU A 8 13.93 17.57 -2.49
C GLU A 8 14.50 16.53 -1.52
N ARG A 9 14.19 16.67 -0.23
CA ARG A 9 14.75 15.81 0.81
C ARG A 9 14.03 14.45 0.93
N THR A 10 12.78 14.38 0.56
CA THR A 10 11.99 13.14 0.67
C THR A 10 11.79 12.43 -0.65
N GLY A 11 11.94 13.12 -1.76
CA GLY A 11 11.65 12.58 -3.08
C GLY A 11 10.15 12.48 -3.37
N LEU A 12 9.32 12.99 -2.49
CA LEU A 12 7.86 12.96 -2.67
C LEU A 12 7.37 14.21 -3.35
N SER A 13 6.24 14.09 -4.05
CA SER A 13 5.59 15.24 -4.65
C SER A 13 4.95 16.12 -3.58
N ARG A 14 4.78 17.38 -3.91
CA ARG A 14 4.05 18.34 -3.09
C ARG A 14 2.65 17.83 -2.73
N SER A 15 1.98 17.23 -3.69
CA SER A 15 0.65 16.67 -3.49
C SER A 15 0.64 15.58 -2.42
N ASN A 16 1.65 14.71 -2.41
CA ASN A 16 1.75 13.65 -1.41
C ASN A 16 2.02 14.22 -0.01
N VAL A 17 2.90 15.21 0.08
CA VAL A 17 3.21 15.86 1.36
C VAL A 17 1.94 16.51 1.93
N ARG A 18 1.21 17.24 1.09
CA ARG A 18 -0.05 17.90 1.48
C ARG A 18 -1.14 16.89 1.82
N PHE A 19 -1.15 15.75 1.15
CA PHE A 19 -2.08 14.66 1.47
C PHE A 19 -1.87 14.17 2.90
N TYR A 20 -0.62 13.97 3.30
CA TYR A 20 -0.30 13.54 4.67
C TYR A 20 -0.72 14.58 5.71
N GLU A 21 -0.59 15.86 5.38
CA GLU A 21 -1.06 16.94 6.23
C GLU A 21 -2.59 16.93 6.34
N LYS A 22 -3.27 16.78 5.21
CA LYS A 22 -4.73 16.69 5.16
C LYS A 22 -5.26 15.53 6.00
N GLU A 23 -4.55 14.40 5.96
CA GLU A 23 -4.89 13.22 6.75
C GLU A 23 -4.45 13.34 8.22
N LYS A 24 -3.90 14.49 8.59
CA LYS A 24 -3.46 14.78 9.96
C LYS A 24 -2.36 13.86 10.47
N LEU A 25 -1.55 13.33 9.56
CA LEU A 25 -0.40 12.50 9.92
C LEU A 25 0.81 13.37 10.28
N ILE A 26 0.85 14.58 9.76
CA ILE A 26 1.85 15.60 10.08
C ILE A 26 1.12 16.93 10.30
N GLU A 27 1.69 17.77 11.14
CA GLU A 27 1.15 19.09 11.45
C GLU A 27 2.28 20.13 11.42
N PRO A 28 2.68 20.58 10.22
CA PRO A 28 3.71 21.60 10.14
C PRO A 28 3.20 22.92 10.73
N SER A 29 4.10 23.67 11.35
CA SER A 29 3.77 24.99 11.85
C SER A 29 3.58 25.95 10.68
N ARG A 30 2.95 27.09 10.96
CA ARG A 30 2.77 28.16 9.99
C ARG A 30 3.67 29.33 10.34
N ASN A 31 4.28 29.93 9.34
CA ASN A 31 5.05 31.15 9.55
C ASN A 31 4.08 32.29 9.86
N GLU A 32 4.28 32.96 10.99
CA GLU A 32 3.40 34.03 11.43
C GLU A 32 3.40 35.23 10.50
N SER A 33 4.54 35.49 9.84
CA SER A 33 4.69 36.67 8.97
C SER A 33 3.97 36.55 7.64
N ASN A 34 3.95 35.32 7.02
CA ASN A 34 3.42 35.15 5.67
C ASN A 34 2.38 34.01 5.56
N GLY A 35 2.11 33.29 6.64
CA GLY A 35 1.13 32.22 6.67
C GLY A 35 1.53 30.95 5.95
N TYR A 36 2.73 30.88 5.38
CA TYR A 36 3.23 29.70 4.71
C TYR A 36 3.60 28.61 5.71
N ARG A 37 3.53 27.37 5.27
CA ARG A 37 3.92 26.22 6.10
C ARG A 37 5.41 26.22 6.33
N ASP A 38 5.79 25.93 7.56
CA ASP A 38 7.18 25.81 7.97
C ASP A 38 7.40 24.40 8.50
N TYR A 39 8.08 23.57 7.70
CA TYR A 39 8.35 22.17 8.02
C TYR A 39 9.64 22.06 8.83
N SER A 40 9.59 21.25 9.89
CA SER A 40 10.76 20.97 10.72
C SER A 40 11.51 19.73 10.21
N GLU A 41 12.71 19.51 10.76
CA GLU A 41 13.46 18.29 10.50
C GLU A 41 12.66 17.06 10.95
N ASN A 42 11.95 17.20 12.07
CA ASN A 42 11.09 16.13 12.58
C ASN A 42 9.95 15.83 11.61
N ASP A 43 9.37 16.85 11.00
CA ASP A 43 8.33 16.66 9.98
C ASP A 43 8.88 15.85 8.80
N VAL A 44 10.09 16.17 8.34
CA VAL A 44 10.75 15.45 7.24
C VAL A 44 10.94 13.98 7.62
N GLU A 45 11.43 13.70 8.83
CA GLU A 45 11.61 12.32 9.29
C GLU A 45 10.29 11.56 9.37
N ASN A 46 9.25 12.19 9.86
CA ASN A 46 7.92 11.59 9.92
C ASN A 46 7.36 11.31 8.52
N ILE A 47 7.53 12.25 7.60
CA ILE A 47 7.10 12.05 6.20
C ILE A 47 7.80 10.84 5.59
N LYS A 48 9.11 10.70 5.82
CA LYS A 48 9.89 9.57 5.31
C LYS A 48 9.37 8.24 5.90
N LYS A 49 9.08 8.21 7.20
CA LYS A 49 8.54 7.02 7.85
C LYS A 49 7.18 6.63 7.26
N ILE A 50 6.29 7.59 7.11
CA ILE A 50 4.96 7.38 6.54
C ILE A 50 5.08 6.82 5.13
N ALA A 51 5.88 7.47 4.29
CA ALA A 51 6.07 7.05 2.91
C ALA A 51 6.63 5.62 2.83
N TYR A 52 7.60 5.30 3.68
CA TYR A 52 8.17 3.95 3.71
C TYR A 52 7.13 2.90 4.09
N LEU A 53 6.36 3.16 5.14
CA LEU A 53 5.30 2.22 5.57
C LEU A 53 4.25 2.02 4.49
N ARG A 54 3.95 3.06 3.72
CA ARG A 54 3.04 2.95 2.59
C ARG A 54 3.58 2.01 1.51
N THR A 55 4.89 1.98 1.29
CA THR A 55 5.47 1.03 0.32
C THR A 55 5.29 -0.42 0.73
N LEU A 56 5.09 -0.68 2.02
CA LEU A 56 4.84 -2.03 2.53
C LEU A 56 3.36 -2.42 2.41
N GLY A 57 2.52 -1.52 1.91
CA GLY A 57 1.09 -1.77 1.78
C GLY A 57 0.27 -1.44 3.03
N ILE A 58 0.89 -0.80 4.02
CA ILE A 58 0.19 -0.40 5.25
C ILE A 58 -0.69 0.81 4.93
N SER A 59 -1.95 0.74 5.35
CA SER A 59 -2.94 1.79 5.07
C SER A 59 -2.69 3.07 5.87
N ILE A 60 -3.22 4.17 5.40
CA ILE A 60 -3.20 5.45 6.11
C ILE A 60 -3.85 5.30 7.50
N GLU A 61 -4.94 4.55 7.57
CA GLU A 61 -5.63 4.31 8.85
C GLU A 61 -4.74 3.57 9.85
N ASP A 62 -4.03 2.55 9.39
CA ASP A 62 -3.12 1.80 10.25
C ASP A 62 -1.93 2.67 10.67
N ILE A 63 -1.40 3.48 9.78
CA ILE A 63 -0.31 4.42 10.12
C ILE A 63 -0.80 5.42 11.17
N ARG A 64 -2.00 5.93 11.02
CA ARG A 64 -2.60 6.84 12.01
C ARG A 64 -2.71 6.17 13.36
N SER A 65 -3.12 4.91 13.40
CA SER A 65 -3.23 4.14 14.64
C SER A 65 -1.88 3.93 15.31
N ILE A 66 -0.82 3.73 14.52
CA ILE A 66 0.55 3.61 15.04
C ILE A 66 0.98 4.95 15.65
N ILE A 67 0.80 6.04 14.93
CA ILE A 67 1.20 7.38 15.37
C ILE A 67 0.47 7.77 16.65
N SER A 68 -0.83 7.45 16.74
CA SER A 68 -1.64 7.78 17.92
C SER A 68 -1.43 6.82 19.09
N GLY A 69 -0.65 5.77 18.91
CA GLY A 69 -0.34 4.82 19.98
C GLY A 69 -1.43 3.77 20.23
N LYS A 70 -2.44 3.68 19.38
CA LYS A 70 -3.50 2.68 19.52
C LYS A 70 -3.01 1.26 19.27
N VAL A 71 -2.08 1.12 18.33
CA VAL A 71 -1.42 -0.15 18.01
C VAL A 71 0.06 0.09 17.89
N THR A 72 0.85 -0.97 18.06
CA THR A 72 2.30 -0.86 17.89
C THR A 72 2.68 -1.10 16.44
N LEU A 73 3.84 -0.61 16.06
CA LEU A 73 4.42 -0.89 14.75
C LEU A 73 4.60 -2.40 14.57
N GLN A 74 5.07 -3.08 15.61
CA GLN A 74 5.30 -4.52 15.56
C GLN A 74 4.01 -5.29 15.24
N GLU A 75 2.92 -4.98 15.95
CA GLU A 75 1.62 -5.62 15.70
C GLU A 75 1.15 -5.42 14.27
N THR A 76 1.31 -4.22 13.76
CA THR A 76 0.91 -3.89 12.38
C THR A 76 1.76 -4.63 11.37
N LEU A 77 3.08 -4.72 11.59
CA LEU A 77 3.98 -5.45 10.69
C LEU A 77 3.69 -6.95 10.69
N GLU A 78 3.39 -7.53 11.85
CA GLU A 78 3.03 -8.94 11.94
C GLU A 78 1.76 -9.24 11.14
N ARG A 79 0.74 -8.40 11.30
CA ARG A 79 -0.50 -8.55 10.56
C ARG A 79 -0.29 -8.35 9.05
N GLN A 80 0.48 -7.33 8.68
CA GLN A 80 0.77 -7.06 7.27
C GLN A 80 1.55 -8.20 6.64
N ASN A 81 2.49 -8.79 7.38
CA ASN A 81 3.25 -9.93 6.89
C ASN A 81 2.35 -11.14 6.62
N GLU A 82 1.36 -11.39 7.47
CA GLU A 82 0.38 -12.47 7.25
C GLU A 82 -0.48 -12.19 6.01
N ILE A 83 -0.90 -10.93 5.83
CA ILE A 83 -1.67 -10.52 4.64
C ILE A 83 -0.84 -10.75 3.38
N LEU A 84 0.44 -10.36 3.40
CA LEU A 84 1.33 -10.55 2.26
C LEU A 84 1.56 -12.03 1.95
N ASN A 85 1.72 -12.86 2.98
CA ASN A 85 1.85 -14.31 2.78
C ASN A 85 0.62 -14.91 2.12
N SER A 86 -0.56 -14.47 2.54
CA SER A 86 -1.82 -14.90 1.93
C SER A 86 -1.90 -14.47 0.46
N GLN A 87 -1.50 -13.23 0.17
CA GLN A 87 -1.48 -12.71 -1.20
C GLN A 87 -0.50 -13.46 -2.08
N ILE A 88 0.68 -13.81 -1.55
CA ILE A 88 1.67 -14.61 -2.28
C ILE A 88 1.09 -15.99 -2.63
N THR A 89 0.41 -16.62 -1.67
CA THR A 89 -0.23 -17.93 -1.89
C THR A 89 -1.27 -17.84 -3.01
N ASP A 90 -2.12 -16.81 -2.97
CA ASP A 90 -3.15 -16.61 -3.97
C ASP A 90 -2.56 -16.33 -5.35
N LEU A 91 -1.51 -15.51 -5.40
CA LEU A 91 -0.82 -15.20 -6.66
C LEU A 91 -0.15 -16.43 -7.25
N ASN A 92 0.45 -17.27 -6.40
CA ASN A 92 1.06 -18.53 -6.85
C ASN A 92 0.02 -19.47 -7.44
N LYS A 93 -1.17 -19.55 -6.82
CA LYS A 93 -2.27 -20.36 -7.35
C LYS A 93 -2.72 -19.85 -8.72
N ALA A 94 -2.89 -18.53 -8.83
CA ALA A 94 -3.28 -17.91 -10.09
C ALA A 94 -2.23 -18.17 -11.18
N LYS A 95 -0.96 -18.05 -10.83
CA LYS A 95 0.15 -18.30 -11.74
C LYS A 95 0.14 -19.74 -12.24
N LEU A 96 -0.06 -20.69 -11.34
CA LEU A 96 -0.13 -22.11 -11.70
C LEU A 96 -1.30 -22.37 -12.67
N MET A 97 -2.44 -21.73 -12.44
CA MET A 97 -3.59 -21.85 -13.36
C MET A 97 -3.27 -21.30 -14.74
N CYS A 98 -2.61 -20.14 -14.79
CA CYS A 98 -2.18 -19.57 -16.08
C CYS A 98 -1.23 -20.51 -16.82
N GLU A 99 -0.25 -21.07 -16.10
CA GLU A 99 0.72 -22.01 -16.68
C GLU A 99 0.03 -23.28 -17.21
N LYS A 100 -0.93 -23.78 -16.44
CA LYS A 100 -1.70 -24.96 -16.86
C LYS A 100 -2.49 -24.71 -18.14
N MET A 101 -3.15 -23.55 -18.21
CA MET A 101 -3.91 -23.17 -19.41
C MET A 101 -3.00 -22.95 -20.61
N LEU A 102 -1.85 -22.31 -20.39
CA LEU A 102 -0.87 -22.08 -21.45
C LEU A 102 -0.22 -23.38 -21.95
N GLY A 103 -0.20 -24.41 -21.10
CA GLY A 103 0.30 -25.73 -21.47
C GLY A 103 -0.63 -26.49 -22.40
N GLU A 104 -1.86 -26.06 -22.56
CA GLU A 104 -2.81 -26.69 -23.44
C GLU A 104 -2.66 -26.18 -24.86
N GLU A 105 -2.79 -27.09 -25.81
CA GLU A 105 -2.66 -26.75 -27.22
C GLU A 105 -3.86 -25.92 -27.66
N SER A 106 -3.58 -24.75 -28.21
CA SER A 106 -4.58 -23.86 -28.79
C SER A 106 -5.69 -23.41 -27.85
N ILE A 107 -5.34 -23.07 -26.62
CA ILE A 107 -6.32 -22.52 -25.68
C ILE A 107 -6.91 -21.20 -26.20
N SER A 108 -8.24 -21.07 -26.16
CA SER A 108 -8.93 -19.85 -26.57
C SER A 108 -10.12 -19.61 -25.64
N TYR A 109 -10.66 -18.41 -25.68
CA TYR A 109 -11.82 -18.07 -24.84
C TYR A 109 -13.01 -18.99 -25.13
N GLU A 110 -13.26 -19.28 -26.42
CA GLU A 110 -14.37 -20.15 -26.84
C GLU A 110 -14.21 -21.59 -26.37
N LYS A 111 -12.96 -22.04 -26.23
CA LYS A 111 -12.65 -23.41 -25.81
C LYS A 111 -12.49 -23.56 -24.29
N LEU A 112 -12.54 -22.44 -23.57
CA LEU A 112 -12.32 -22.45 -22.12
C LEU A 112 -13.45 -23.18 -21.41
N GLN A 113 -13.07 -24.21 -20.65
CA GLN A 113 -13.97 -24.96 -19.77
C GLN A 113 -13.45 -24.82 -18.34
N VAL A 114 -14.07 -23.94 -17.59
CA VAL A 114 -13.60 -23.55 -16.26
C VAL A 114 -13.51 -24.76 -15.30
N GLU A 115 -14.41 -25.72 -15.43
CA GLU A 115 -14.49 -26.91 -14.58
C GLU A 115 -13.24 -27.78 -14.64
N GLN A 116 -12.43 -27.65 -15.69
CA GLN A 116 -11.17 -28.39 -15.83
C GLN A 116 -10.06 -27.83 -14.93
N TYR A 117 -10.19 -26.61 -14.46
CA TYR A 117 -9.12 -25.89 -13.79
C TYR A 117 -9.39 -25.61 -12.30
N VAL A 118 -10.65 -25.43 -11.92
CA VAL A 118 -11.00 -25.01 -10.57
C VAL A 118 -12.03 -25.94 -9.94
N THR A 119 -11.90 -26.10 -8.60
CA THR A 119 -12.97 -26.70 -7.79
C THR A 119 -13.87 -25.57 -7.32
N ALA A 120 -15.06 -25.90 -6.82
CA ALA A 120 -16.00 -24.90 -6.29
C ALA A 120 -15.37 -24.07 -5.17
N VAL A 121 -14.52 -24.66 -4.33
CA VAL A 121 -13.83 -23.96 -3.25
C VAL A 121 -12.79 -22.98 -3.81
N SER A 122 -12.01 -23.41 -4.79
CA SER A 122 -11.00 -22.57 -5.43
C SER A 122 -11.62 -21.39 -6.14
N TYR A 123 -12.80 -21.55 -6.68
CA TYR A 123 -13.52 -20.52 -7.41
C TYR A 123 -13.80 -19.28 -6.53
N THR A 124 -14.26 -19.52 -5.29
CA THR A 124 -14.54 -18.42 -4.36
C THR A 124 -13.27 -17.72 -3.88
N HIS A 125 -12.14 -18.41 -3.83
CA HIS A 125 -10.88 -17.83 -3.43
C HIS A 125 -10.19 -17.04 -4.54
N LEU A 126 -10.59 -17.26 -5.78
CA LEU A 126 -10.00 -16.59 -6.92
C LEU A 126 -10.68 -15.26 -7.26
N THR A 127 -11.60 -14.80 -6.44
CA THR A 127 -12.13 -13.44 -6.57
C THR A 127 -11.06 -12.47 -6.09
N LEU A 128 -10.08 -12.23 -6.95
CA LEU A 128 -9.09 -11.20 -6.69
C LEU A 128 -9.77 -9.85 -6.82
N PRO A 129 -9.38 -8.88 -5.95
CA PRO A 129 -9.93 -7.55 -6.11
C PRO A 129 -9.54 -7.04 -7.48
N THR A 130 -10.54 -6.88 -8.31
CA THR A 130 -10.36 -6.20 -9.59
C THR A 130 -10.24 -4.73 -9.27
N THR A 131 -9.07 -4.22 -9.38
CA THR A 131 -8.86 -2.79 -9.27
C THR A 131 -9.54 -2.08 -10.39
#